data_dc3b84a2dd04034ec81ccfd1d38774aa
#
_entry.id   dc3b84a2dd04034ec81ccfd1d38774aa
#
_cell.length_a   1.000
_cell.length_b   1.000
_cell.length_c   1.000
_cell.angle_alpha   90.00
_cell.angle_beta   90.00
_cell.angle_gamma   90.00
#
_symmetry.space_group_name_H-M   'P 1'
#
loop_
_entity.id
_entity.type
_entity.pdbx_description
1 polymer ?
#
loop_
_entity_poly.entity_id
_entity_poly.type
_entity_poly.pdbx_seq_one_letter_code
_entity_poly.pdbx_strand_id
1 'polypeptide(L)'
;MKRTICLILLAISLLCPATAATRRALIVFIGDYPESTGWNKLASANDRTIILKMLKDNAFLPENIICLQDREATHDAIVNALDRLLSLAETGDRIYVHFSCHGQQITDQDGDEALINPRDIYDEAIVPADACIAYGWNGYKGENHIIDDVLNRYFNAMTSKIGKRGCLLVVNDACHSGGLERQGADSDTLHFRGTFDAFVQPFEGSPEKPGIQPVTWVSISACKDFQTNFEASIDGKRYGRLSYAMARSFHAGMTAVQLTEALTRTYKSMPLPTGKAQTLASFIPEKLKNKKLFGQ
;
A
#
# COMPACT_ATOMS: atom_id res chain seq x y z
N MET A 1 37.91 -25.67 63.01
CA MET A 1 37.04 -24.53 62.62
C MET A 1 37.09 -24.42 61.09
N LYS A 2 36.12 -24.95 60.40
CA LYS A 2 36.00 -24.83 58.90
C LYS A 2 35.15 -23.60 58.60
N ARG A 3 35.70 -22.61 57.90
CA ARG A 3 34.99 -21.43 57.41
C ARG A 3 34.41 -21.75 56.03
N THR A 4 33.08 -21.85 55.97
CA THR A 4 32.33 -21.97 54.73
C THR A 4 32.14 -20.58 54.12
N ILE A 5 32.78 -20.32 52.98
CA ILE A 5 32.60 -19.08 52.22
C ILE A 5 31.39 -19.30 51.33
N CYS A 6 30.29 -18.57 51.61
CA CYS A 6 29.09 -18.55 50.77
C CYS A 6 29.29 -17.53 49.64
N LEU A 7 29.51 -18.00 48.41
CA LEU A 7 29.53 -17.14 47.21
C LEU A 7 28.09 -16.83 46.79
N ILE A 8 27.68 -15.59 47.01
CA ILE A 8 26.41 -15.08 46.48
C ILE A 8 26.67 -14.66 45.02
N LEU A 9 26.22 -15.47 44.07
CA LEU A 9 26.16 -15.10 42.64
C LEU A 9 25.03 -14.10 42.46
N LEU A 10 25.38 -12.82 42.31
CA LEU A 10 24.45 -11.76 41.94
C LEU A 10 24.13 -11.89 40.44
N ALA A 11 23.00 -12.50 40.09
CA ALA A 11 22.48 -12.54 38.72
C ALA A 11 21.99 -11.13 38.32
N ILE A 12 22.86 -10.34 37.70
CA ILE A 12 22.46 -9.11 37.04
C ILE A 12 21.64 -9.49 35.82
N SER A 13 20.30 -9.55 35.94
CA SER A 13 19.42 -9.57 34.82
C SER A 13 19.57 -8.25 34.06
N LEU A 14 20.25 -8.28 32.92
CA LEU A 14 20.24 -7.22 31.93
C LEU A 14 18.79 -7.02 31.45
N LEU A 15 18.04 -6.17 32.15
CA LEU A 15 16.81 -5.60 31.64
C LEU A 15 17.19 -4.76 30.42
N CYS A 16 17.16 -5.40 29.22
CA CYS A 16 17.15 -4.66 27.98
C CYS A 16 15.94 -3.72 28.03
N PRO A 17 16.09 -2.39 28.02
CA PRO A 17 14.94 -1.51 28.00
C PRO A 17 14.10 -1.88 26.78
N ALA A 18 12.85 -2.26 26.99
CA ALA A 18 11.93 -2.46 25.89
C ALA A 18 11.81 -1.10 25.17
N THR A 19 12.47 -0.97 24.02
CA THR A 19 12.33 0.22 23.19
C THR A 19 10.86 0.39 22.89
N ALA A 20 10.32 1.58 23.17
CA ALA A 20 8.93 1.88 22.85
C ALA A 20 8.71 1.68 21.35
N ALA A 21 7.63 1.00 20.98
CA ALA A 21 7.30 0.74 19.59
C ALA A 21 7.21 2.05 18.79
N THR A 22 8.02 2.20 17.77
CA THR A 22 8.03 3.37 16.90
C THR A 22 6.93 3.26 15.85
N ARG A 23 6.26 4.38 15.55
CA ARG A 23 5.32 4.49 14.43
C ARG A 23 6.06 5.06 13.24
N ARG A 24 6.18 4.25 12.17
CA ARG A 24 6.87 4.61 10.93
C ARG A 24 5.89 4.62 9.77
N ALA A 25 6.09 5.50 8.81
CA ALA A 25 5.27 5.52 7.60
C ALA A 25 6.11 5.70 6.34
N LEU A 26 5.66 5.05 5.26
CA LEU A 26 6.00 5.38 3.88
C LEU A 26 4.71 5.78 3.17
N ILE A 27 4.71 6.97 2.59
CA ILE A 27 3.56 7.47 1.85
C ILE A 27 4.00 7.97 0.48
N VAL A 28 3.33 7.49 -0.57
CA VAL A 28 3.61 7.80 -1.98
C VAL A 28 2.37 8.41 -2.59
N PHE A 29 2.46 9.66 -3.06
CA PHE A 29 1.37 10.39 -3.68
C PHE A 29 1.79 10.91 -5.06
N ILE A 30 1.23 10.35 -6.12
CA ILE A 30 1.54 10.75 -7.49
C ILE A 30 0.28 11.24 -8.16
N GLY A 31 0.20 12.55 -8.37
CA GLY A 31 -0.89 13.22 -9.07
C GLY A 31 -0.44 13.94 -10.33
N ASP A 32 0.79 14.46 -10.35
CA ASP A 32 1.36 15.17 -11.48
C ASP A 32 2.34 14.27 -12.26
N TYR A 33 1.77 13.32 -13.00
CA TYR A 33 2.55 12.48 -13.92
C TYR A 33 3.12 13.33 -15.07
N PRO A 34 4.38 13.07 -15.53
CA PRO A 34 4.92 13.68 -16.74
C PRO A 34 4.07 13.33 -17.96
N GLU A 35 3.77 14.29 -18.83
CA GLU A 35 3.00 14.05 -20.06
C GLU A 35 3.63 12.98 -20.96
N SER A 36 4.95 12.86 -20.92
CA SER A 36 5.70 11.85 -21.68
C SER A 36 5.35 10.40 -21.28
N THR A 37 4.76 10.18 -20.12
CA THR A 37 4.37 8.83 -19.64
C THR A 37 2.99 8.41 -20.16
N GLY A 38 2.16 9.34 -20.62
CA GLY A 38 0.81 9.08 -21.12
C GLY A 38 -0.27 8.99 -20.04
N TRP A 39 0.08 9.14 -18.74
CA TRP A 39 -0.86 9.07 -17.65
C TRP A 39 -1.61 10.38 -17.42
N ASN A 40 -2.90 10.26 -17.08
CA ASN A 40 -3.71 11.40 -16.66
C ASN A 40 -3.31 11.88 -15.25
N LYS A 41 -3.58 13.16 -14.97
CA LYS A 41 -3.36 13.74 -13.64
C LYS A 41 -4.40 13.27 -12.64
N LEU A 42 -3.98 13.07 -11.38
CA LEU A 42 -4.81 12.69 -10.24
C LEU A 42 -4.85 13.78 -9.16
N ALA A 43 -5.77 13.63 -8.22
CA ALA A 43 -5.90 14.54 -7.08
C ALA A 43 -5.06 14.14 -5.85
N SER A 44 -4.00 13.35 -6.03
CA SER A 44 -3.20 12.77 -4.94
C SER A 44 -2.52 13.81 -4.04
N ALA A 45 -2.28 15.04 -4.54
CA ALA A 45 -1.79 16.13 -3.71
C ALA A 45 -2.78 16.52 -2.57
N ASN A 46 -4.09 16.40 -2.82
CA ASN A 46 -5.11 16.61 -1.78
C ASN A 46 -5.10 15.48 -0.76
N ASP A 47 -4.89 14.23 -1.22
CA ASP A 47 -4.79 13.06 -0.33
C ASP A 47 -3.59 13.18 0.60
N ARG A 48 -2.44 13.61 0.07
CA ARG A 48 -1.25 13.87 0.86
C ARG A 48 -1.54 14.76 2.06
N THR A 49 -2.26 15.85 1.83
CA THR A 49 -2.59 16.82 2.88
C THR A 49 -3.39 16.20 4.01
N ILE A 50 -4.43 15.43 3.68
CA ILE A 50 -5.31 14.82 4.69
C ILE A 50 -4.68 13.61 5.38
N ILE A 51 -3.87 12.82 4.66
CA ILE A 51 -3.18 11.66 5.22
C ILE A 51 -2.04 12.10 6.16
N LEU A 52 -1.24 13.10 5.80
CA LEU A 52 -0.22 13.65 6.71
C LEU A 52 -0.85 14.18 8.00
N LYS A 53 -2.00 14.88 7.90
CA LYS A 53 -2.74 15.32 9.08
C LYS A 53 -3.19 14.11 9.92
N MET A 54 -3.78 13.10 9.31
CA MET A 54 -4.22 11.87 9.98
C MET A 54 -3.05 11.21 10.72
N LEU A 55 -1.89 11.06 10.08
CA LEU A 55 -0.70 10.45 10.69
C LEU A 55 -0.25 11.26 11.91
N LYS A 56 -0.18 12.59 11.79
CA LYS A 56 0.17 13.50 12.90
C LYS A 56 -0.83 13.35 14.06
N ASP A 57 -2.13 13.35 13.78
CA ASP A 57 -3.19 13.20 14.79
C ASP A 57 -3.12 11.84 15.50
N ASN A 58 -2.49 10.84 14.85
CA ASN A 58 -2.25 9.50 15.38
C ASN A 58 -0.79 9.30 15.86
N ALA A 59 -0.12 10.37 16.27
CA ALA A 59 1.20 10.39 16.88
C ALA A 59 2.32 9.72 16.05
N PHE A 60 2.27 9.84 14.72
CA PHE A 60 3.44 9.61 13.88
C PHE A 60 4.31 10.87 13.92
N LEU A 61 5.58 10.70 14.27
CA LEU A 61 6.53 11.81 14.29
C LEU A 61 7.03 12.10 12.88
N PRO A 62 7.22 13.38 12.49
CA PRO A 62 7.62 13.75 11.13
C PRO A 62 8.91 13.05 10.66
N GLU A 63 9.88 12.87 11.54
CA GLU A 63 11.15 12.19 11.26
C GLU A 63 11.01 10.69 10.96
N ASN A 64 9.86 10.10 11.31
CA ASN A 64 9.53 8.70 11.05
C ASN A 64 8.62 8.53 9.82
N ILE A 65 8.38 9.60 9.06
CA ILE A 65 7.54 9.58 7.85
C ILE A 65 8.44 9.81 6.64
N ILE A 66 8.50 8.82 5.75
CA ILE A 66 9.08 8.96 4.41
C ILE A 66 7.93 9.32 3.48
N CYS A 67 8.02 10.48 2.81
CA CYS A 67 7.00 10.97 1.90
C CYS A 67 7.61 11.22 0.53
N LEU A 68 7.08 10.56 -0.49
CA LEU A 68 7.42 10.80 -1.90
C LEU A 68 6.22 11.40 -2.62
N GLN A 69 6.46 12.41 -3.46
CA GLN A 69 5.38 13.10 -4.15
C GLN A 69 5.70 13.33 -5.63
N ASP A 70 4.70 13.10 -6.47
CA ASP A 70 4.73 13.43 -7.89
C ASP A 70 6.03 12.95 -8.57
N ARG A 71 6.75 13.79 -9.27
CA ARG A 71 7.96 13.44 -10.06
C ARG A 71 9.13 12.91 -9.21
N GLU A 72 9.11 13.11 -7.91
CA GLU A 72 10.10 12.53 -7.00
C GLU A 72 9.82 11.04 -6.71
N ALA A 73 8.59 10.58 -6.95
CA ALA A 73 8.18 9.19 -6.71
C ALA A 73 8.46 8.31 -7.95
N THR A 74 9.71 8.25 -8.37
CA THR A 74 10.20 7.33 -9.41
C THR A 74 10.28 5.90 -8.88
N HIS A 75 10.42 4.92 -9.77
CA HIS A 75 10.67 3.53 -9.40
C HIS A 75 11.79 3.41 -8.35
N ASP A 76 12.98 3.93 -8.69
CA ASP A 76 14.15 3.81 -7.81
C ASP A 76 13.96 4.56 -6.48
N ALA A 77 13.29 5.72 -6.49
CA ALA A 77 13.01 6.45 -5.25
C ALA A 77 12.06 5.68 -4.33
N ILE A 78 11.04 5.01 -4.88
CA ILE A 78 10.10 4.19 -4.10
C ILE A 78 10.80 2.95 -3.55
N VAL A 79 11.59 2.24 -4.37
CA VAL A 79 12.38 1.08 -3.94
C VAL A 79 13.37 1.47 -2.83
N ASN A 80 14.13 2.55 -3.02
CA ASN A 80 15.05 3.06 -1.98
C ASN A 80 14.31 3.47 -0.68
N ALA A 81 13.09 3.99 -0.79
CA ALA A 81 12.27 4.31 0.38
C ALA A 81 11.79 3.05 1.13
N LEU A 82 11.42 1.99 0.39
CA LEU A 82 11.09 0.68 0.96
C LEU A 82 12.30 0.04 1.66
N ASP A 83 13.49 0.09 1.03
CA ASP A 83 14.74 -0.37 1.62
C ASP A 83 15.06 0.40 2.92
N ARG A 84 14.92 1.72 2.88
CA ARG A 84 15.13 2.56 4.07
C ARG A 84 14.14 2.23 5.17
N LEU A 85 12.85 2.09 4.84
CA LEU A 85 11.82 1.74 5.83
C LEU A 85 12.12 0.37 6.45
N LEU A 86 12.48 -0.62 5.62
CA LEU A 86 12.88 -1.96 6.08
C LEU A 86 14.14 -1.89 6.97
N SER A 87 15.14 -1.10 6.60
CA SER A 87 16.37 -0.97 7.39
C SER A 87 16.11 -0.38 8.78
N LEU A 88 15.21 0.61 8.88
CA LEU A 88 14.84 1.29 10.12
C LEU A 88 13.85 0.51 10.99
N ALA A 89 13.15 -0.48 10.42
CA ALA A 89 12.16 -1.26 11.16
C ALA A 89 12.79 -2.04 12.31
N GLU A 90 12.14 -2.05 13.47
CA GLU A 90 12.58 -2.76 14.68
C GLU A 90 11.44 -3.59 15.27
N THR A 91 11.79 -4.55 16.12
CA THR A 91 10.80 -5.43 16.78
C THR A 91 9.76 -4.64 17.56
N GLY A 92 8.52 -4.80 17.21
CA GLY A 92 7.37 -4.13 17.84
C GLY A 92 6.90 -2.88 17.12
N ASP A 93 7.62 -2.40 16.12
CA ASP A 93 7.26 -1.21 15.36
C ASP A 93 5.87 -1.32 14.70
N ARG A 94 5.27 -0.16 14.50
CA ARG A 94 3.97 0.03 13.85
C ARG A 94 4.20 0.73 12.52
N ILE A 95 4.07 0.00 11.42
CA ILE A 95 4.38 0.50 10.08
C ILE A 95 3.09 0.76 9.31
N TYR A 96 3.01 1.93 8.68
CA TYR A 96 1.95 2.36 7.78
C TYR A 96 2.53 2.62 6.39
N VAL A 97 2.00 1.96 5.38
CA VAL A 97 2.36 2.20 3.97
C VAL A 97 1.12 2.65 3.23
N HIS A 98 1.23 3.72 2.42
CA HIS A 98 0.11 4.25 1.66
C HIS A 98 0.54 4.64 0.24
N PHE A 99 -0.11 4.07 -0.74
CA PHE A 99 0.01 4.44 -2.13
C PHE A 99 -1.26 5.16 -2.58
N SER A 100 -1.11 6.34 -3.18
CA SER A 100 -2.16 7.11 -3.83
C SER A 100 -1.64 7.52 -5.20
N CYS A 101 -1.84 6.66 -6.20
CA CYS A 101 -1.26 6.75 -7.53
C CYS A 101 -2.13 6.00 -8.54
N HIS A 102 -1.69 5.94 -9.80
CA HIS A 102 -2.22 4.97 -10.76
C HIS A 102 -1.78 3.55 -10.42
N GLY A 103 -2.58 2.59 -10.81
CA GLY A 103 -2.24 1.18 -10.87
C GLY A 103 -2.55 0.60 -12.24
N GLN A 104 -1.93 -0.50 -12.59
CA GLN A 104 -2.12 -1.17 -13.86
C GLN A 104 -1.84 -2.68 -13.73
N GLN A 105 -2.59 -3.49 -14.47
CA GLN A 105 -2.21 -4.89 -14.68
C GLN A 105 -1.05 -4.95 -15.67
N ILE A 106 -0.09 -5.83 -15.41
CA ILE A 106 1.09 -6.07 -16.25
C ILE A 106 1.22 -7.58 -16.50
N THR A 107 1.75 -7.98 -17.66
CA THR A 107 1.94 -9.41 -17.99
C THR A 107 2.73 -10.11 -16.89
N ASP A 108 2.15 -11.11 -16.26
CA ASP A 108 2.81 -12.01 -15.31
C ASP A 108 3.97 -12.75 -15.99
N GLN A 109 5.18 -12.64 -15.43
CA GLN A 109 6.39 -13.20 -16.00
C GLN A 109 6.81 -14.51 -15.33
N ASP A 110 6.29 -14.85 -14.16
CA ASP A 110 6.69 -16.06 -13.43
C ASP A 110 5.56 -17.10 -13.29
N GLY A 111 4.32 -16.71 -13.57
CA GLY A 111 3.17 -17.60 -13.64
C GLY A 111 2.55 -17.95 -12.30
N ASP A 112 2.82 -17.15 -11.25
CA ASP A 112 2.29 -17.44 -9.92
C ASP A 112 0.83 -17.08 -9.76
N GLU A 113 0.30 -16.07 -10.47
CA GLU A 113 -1.12 -15.73 -10.52
C GLU A 113 -1.97 -16.88 -11.03
N ALA A 114 -1.45 -17.61 -12.03
CA ALA A 114 -2.10 -18.82 -12.57
C ALA A 114 -2.18 -19.97 -11.55
N LEU A 115 -1.37 -19.98 -10.49
CA LEU A 115 -1.47 -20.96 -9.39
C LEU A 115 -2.72 -20.73 -8.54
N ILE A 116 -3.17 -19.48 -8.43
CA ILE A 116 -4.38 -19.09 -7.68
C ILE A 116 -5.61 -19.16 -8.60
N ASN A 117 -5.51 -18.55 -9.76
CA ASN A 117 -6.57 -18.51 -10.76
C ASN A 117 -5.99 -18.80 -12.16
N PRO A 118 -6.20 -20.00 -12.75
CA PRO A 118 -5.61 -20.38 -14.04
C PRO A 118 -5.98 -19.49 -15.25
N ARG A 119 -6.85 -18.51 -15.04
CA ARG A 119 -7.23 -17.53 -16.08
C ARG A 119 -6.57 -16.17 -15.86
N ASP A 120 -5.89 -16.00 -14.72
CA ASP A 120 -5.14 -14.81 -14.43
C ASP A 120 -3.74 -14.92 -15.01
N ILE A 121 -3.38 -13.94 -15.79
CA ILE A 121 -2.09 -13.86 -16.49
C ILE A 121 -1.43 -12.51 -16.31
N TYR A 122 -1.85 -11.78 -15.28
CA TYR A 122 -1.37 -10.43 -14.99
C TYR A 122 -1.06 -10.25 -13.52
N ASP A 123 0.10 -9.66 -13.25
CA ASP A 123 0.43 -9.08 -11.96
C ASP A 123 -0.28 -7.73 -11.79
N GLU A 124 -0.51 -7.32 -10.56
CA GLU A 124 -0.92 -5.97 -10.19
C GLU A 124 0.31 -5.09 -9.91
N ALA A 125 0.36 -3.94 -10.56
CA ALA A 125 1.45 -2.99 -10.36
C ALA A 125 0.99 -1.62 -9.88
N ILE A 126 1.70 -1.01 -8.95
CA ILE A 126 1.65 0.44 -8.77
C ILE A 126 2.48 1.11 -9.87
N VAL A 127 2.06 2.31 -10.26
CA VAL A 127 2.68 3.05 -11.36
C VAL A 127 3.49 4.22 -10.79
N PRO A 128 4.85 4.12 -10.75
CA PRO A 128 5.73 5.25 -10.42
C PRO A 128 5.65 6.39 -11.44
N ALA A 129 6.16 7.55 -11.06
CA ALA A 129 6.08 8.77 -11.90
C ALA A 129 6.84 8.65 -13.22
N ASP A 130 7.75 7.72 -13.35
CA ASP A 130 8.60 7.45 -14.53
C ASP A 130 8.19 6.18 -15.31
N ALA A 131 7.09 5.52 -14.92
CA ALA A 131 6.52 4.40 -15.66
C ALA A 131 5.58 4.89 -16.76
N CYS A 132 5.69 4.36 -17.99
CA CYS A 132 4.79 4.71 -19.10
C CYS A 132 3.58 3.79 -19.17
N ILE A 133 2.49 4.31 -19.74
CA ILE A 133 1.18 3.63 -19.79
C ILE A 133 1.15 2.38 -20.69
N ALA A 134 2.06 2.26 -21.66
CA ALA A 134 2.04 1.18 -22.63
C ALA A 134 3.45 0.71 -23.03
N TYR A 135 3.55 -0.59 -23.32
CA TYR A 135 4.78 -1.18 -23.87
C TYR A 135 5.18 -0.51 -25.20
N GLY A 136 6.45 -0.20 -25.34
CA GLY A 136 6.99 0.48 -26.52
C GLY A 136 6.78 1.99 -26.53
N TRP A 137 5.99 2.55 -25.61
CA TRP A 137 5.81 3.99 -25.48
C TRP A 137 7.14 4.66 -25.13
N ASN A 138 7.68 5.49 -26.04
CA ASN A 138 9.00 6.08 -25.92
C ASN A 138 10.14 5.07 -25.67
N GLY A 139 9.98 3.82 -26.16
CA GLY A 139 10.94 2.74 -25.95
C GLY A 139 10.84 2.02 -24.61
N TYR A 140 9.87 2.37 -23.78
CA TYR A 140 9.61 1.79 -22.46
C TYR A 140 9.17 0.33 -22.55
N LYS A 141 9.66 -0.54 -21.66
CA LYS A 141 9.41 -1.98 -21.67
C LYS A 141 8.77 -2.53 -20.40
N GLY A 142 8.43 -1.68 -19.43
CA GLY A 142 7.81 -2.08 -18.17
C GLY A 142 8.73 -2.01 -16.95
N GLU A 143 9.99 -1.64 -17.14
CA GLU A 143 11.06 -1.69 -16.13
C GLU A 143 10.80 -0.86 -14.88
N ASN A 144 9.92 0.14 -14.97
CA ASN A 144 9.63 1.02 -13.83
C ASN A 144 8.28 0.73 -13.17
N HIS A 145 7.51 -0.27 -13.63
CA HIS A 145 6.36 -0.73 -12.85
C HIS A 145 6.85 -1.47 -11.60
N ILE A 146 6.14 -1.29 -10.47
CA ILE A 146 6.44 -2.05 -9.26
C ILE A 146 5.29 -3.02 -9.02
N ILE A 147 5.52 -4.28 -9.40
CA ILE A 147 4.55 -5.37 -9.25
C ILE A 147 4.36 -5.71 -7.77
N ASP A 148 3.22 -6.29 -7.47
CA ASP A 148 2.85 -6.67 -6.10
C ASP A 148 3.80 -7.70 -5.51
N ASP A 149 4.41 -8.58 -6.28
CA ASP A 149 5.47 -9.49 -5.86
C ASP A 149 6.67 -8.80 -5.23
N VAL A 150 7.13 -7.70 -5.87
CA VAL A 150 8.20 -6.87 -5.31
C VAL A 150 7.76 -6.30 -3.96
N LEU A 151 6.54 -5.72 -3.90
CA LEU A 151 5.98 -5.17 -2.67
C LEU A 151 5.78 -6.25 -1.60
N ASN A 152 5.30 -7.43 -1.97
CA ASN A 152 5.08 -8.56 -1.08
C ASN A 152 6.37 -9.05 -0.43
N ARG A 153 7.49 -9.07 -1.16
CA ARG A 153 8.81 -9.37 -0.59
C ARG A 153 9.20 -8.36 0.49
N TYR A 154 9.04 -7.07 0.24
CA TYR A 154 9.31 -6.03 1.24
C TYR A 154 8.41 -6.14 2.47
N PHE A 155 7.11 -6.34 2.27
CA PHE A 155 6.15 -6.42 3.36
C PHE A 155 6.35 -7.67 4.22
N ASN A 156 6.69 -8.81 3.63
CA ASN A 156 7.05 -10.01 4.36
C ASN A 156 8.35 -9.82 5.17
N ALA A 157 9.37 -9.18 4.60
CA ALA A 157 10.60 -8.86 5.32
C ALA A 157 10.33 -7.91 6.50
N MET A 158 9.52 -6.86 6.29
CA MET A 158 9.13 -5.93 7.35
C MET A 158 8.36 -6.65 8.48
N THR A 159 7.36 -7.48 8.14
CA THR A 159 6.56 -8.20 9.15
C THR A 159 7.40 -9.20 9.93
N SER A 160 8.37 -9.85 9.28
CA SER A 160 9.33 -10.73 9.94
C SER A 160 10.18 -9.95 10.96
N LYS A 161 10.69 -8.77 10.57
CA LYS A 161 11.55 -7.93 11.40
C LYS A 161 10.83 -7.32 12.59
N ILE A 162 9.63 -6.78 12.38
CA ILE A 162 8.82 -6.22 13.48
C ILE A 162 8.20 -7.28 14.40
N GLY A 163 8.09 -8.51 13.92
CA GLY A 163 7.66 -9.68 14.69
C GLY A 163 6.22 -9.61 15.23
N LYS A 164 5.87 -10.55 16.09
CA LYS A 164 4.49 -10.70 16.60
C LYS A 164 3.94 -9.47 17.33
N ARG A 165 4.79 -8.63 17.91
CA ARG A 165 4.37 -7.40 18.59
C ARG A 165 4.13 -6.25 17.63
N GLY A 166 4.80 -6.24 16.47
CA GLY A 166 4.67 -5.25 15.42
C GLY A 166 3.36 -5.35 14.63
N CYS A 167 3.08 -4.35 13.82
CA CYS A 167 1.94 -4.33 12.92
C CYS A 167 2.32 -3.57 11.64
N LEU A 168 2.01 -4.15 10.49
CA LEU A 168 2.08 -3.49 9.18
C LEU A 168 0.66 -3.33 8.64
N LEU A 169 0.30 -2.10 8.28
CA LEU A 169 -0.92 -1.74 7.56
C LEU A 169 -0.53 -1.14 6.21
N VAL A 170 -0.96 -1.79 5.13
CA VAL A 170 -0.78 -1.33 3.76
C VAL A 170 -2.11 -0.84 3.22
N VAL A 171 -2.10 0.36 2.65
CA VAL A 171 -3.28 1.03 2.05
C VAL A 171 -2.96 1.33 0.60
N ASN A 172 -3.73 0.76 -0.31
CA ASN A 172 -3.53 0.91 -1.74
C ASN A 172 -4.72 1.64 -2.39
N ASP A 173 -4.57 2.96 -2.59
CA ASP A 173 -5.53 3.80 -3.30
C ASP A 173 -5.10 3.96 -4.77
N ALA A 174 -4.96 2.81 -5.43
CA ALA A 174 -4.67 2.63 -6.84
C ALA A 174 -5.65 1.59 -7.42
N CYS A 175 -5.78 1.54 -8.74
CA CYS A 175 -6.63 0.59 -9.44
C CYS A 175 -5.78 -0.30 -10.33
N HIS A 176 -5.87 -1.60 -10.13
CA HIS A 176 -5.16 -2.58 -10.96
C HIS A 176 -6.08 -3.26 -11.99
N SER A 177 -7.38 -2.99 -11.95
CA SER A 177 -8.35 -3.68 -12.81
C SER A 177 -8.33 -3.15 -14.26
N GLY A 178 -8.04 -4.00 -15.20
CA GLY A 178 -8.42 -3.87 -16.60
C GLY A 178 -9.94 -4.05 -16.75
N GLY A 179 -10.74 -3.18 -16.11
CA GLY A 179 -12.16 -3.39 -15.88
C GLY A 179 -12.98 -3.61 -17.13
N LEU A 180 -13.87 -4.60 -17.08
CA LEU A 180 -14.90 -4.90 -18.09
C LEU A 180 -15.91 -3.75 -18.33
N GLU A 181 -15.82 -2.65 -17.58
CA GLU A 181 -16.78 -1.54 -17.61
C GLU A 181 -16.46 -0.46 -18.67
N ARG A 182 -16.00 -0.85 -19.86
CA ARG A 182 -15.81 0.09 -21.00
C ARG A 182 -17.13 0.73 -21.52
N GLN A 183 -18.29 0.35 -21.00
CA GLN A 183 -19.56 0.80 -21.57
C GLN A 183 -20.00 2.16 -21.01
N GLY A 184 -19.98 3.19 -21.89
CA GLY A 184 -20.86 4.35 -21.82
C GLY A 184 -20.45 5.51 -20.95
N ALA A 185 -19.19 5.69 -20.60
CA ALA A 185 -18.74 6.90 -19.91
C ALA A 185 -17.86 7.76 -20.83
N ASP A 186 -18.25 9.04 -21.00
CA ASP A 186 -17.33 10.06 -21.52
C ASP A 186 -16.09 10.07 -20.62
N SER A 187 -14.96 9.60 -21.15
CA SER A 187 -13.68 9.48 -20.42
C SER A 187 -13.19 10.82 -19.83
N ASP A 188 -13.61 11.93 -20.41
CA ASP A 188 -13.19 13.27 -20.03
C ASP A 188 -13.83 13.79 -18.71
N THR A 189 -14.89 13.14 -18.24
CA THR A 189 -15.60 13.55 -17.00
C THR A 189 -15.34 12.62 -15.81
N LEU A 190 -14.82 11.41 -16.05
CA LEU A 190 -14.56 10.42 -15.02
C LEU A 190 -13.09 10.42 -14.62
N HIS A 191 -12.83 10.74 -13.37
CA HIS A 191 -11.49 10.67 -12.79
C HIS A 191 -11.33 9.36 -12.04
N PHE A 192 -10.44 8.50 -12.51
CA PHE A 192 -10.13 7.20 -11.89
C PHE A 192 -8.62 6.92 -11.89
N ARG A 193 -8.20 6.01 -11.01
CA ARG A 193 -6.81 5.76 -10.68
C ARG A 193 -6.27 4.50 -11.32
N GLY A 194 -6.13 4.50 -12.62
CA GLY A 194 -5.65 3.36 -13.38
C GLY A 194 -5.95 3.52 -14.86
N THR A 195 -5.95 2.41 -15.57
CA THR A 195 -6.34 2.33 -16.98
C THR A 195 -7.17 1.06 -17.20
N PHE A 196 -7.93 1.02 -18.29
CA PHE A 196 -8.67 -0.17 -18.71
C PHE A 196 -7.81 -1.15 -19.51
N ASP A 197 -6.62 -0.73 -19.91
CA ASP A 197 -5.73 -1.55 -20.71
C ASP A 197 -4.59 -2.09 -19.83
N ALA A 198 -4.39 -3.41 -19.84
CA ALA A 198 -3.24 -4.02 -19.22
C ALA A 198 -1.95 -3.63 -19.96
N PHE A 199 -0.85 -3.56 -19.24
CA PHE A 199 0.47 -3.41 -19.83
C PHE A 199 0.92 -4.76 -20.37
N VAL A 200 0.65 -4.99 -21.66
CA VAL A 200 0.99 -6.24 -22.33
C VAL A 200 2.42 -6.16 -22.85
N GLN A 201 3.30 -6.93 -22.25
CA GLN A 201 4.70 -7.08 -22.66
C GLN A 201 4.96 -8.52 -23.16
N PRO A 202 6.01 -8.75 -23.96
CA PRO A 202 6.41 -10.10 -24.34
C PRO A 202 6.67 -10.95 -23.08
N PHE A 203 6.17 -12.18 -23.10
CA PHE A 203 6.49 -13.14 -22.05
C PHE A 203 7.92 -13.63 -22.25
N GLU A 204 8.81 -13.28 -21.35
CA GLU A 204 10.22 -13.68 -21.34
C GLU A 204 10.46 -14.80 -20.31
N GLY A 205 9.52 -15.00 -19.41
CA GLY A 205 9.62 -15.89 -18.26
C GLY A 205 10.51 -15.31 -17.15
N SER A 206 10.27 -15.77 -15.94
CA SER A 206 11.12 -15.45 -14.79
C SER A 206 12.09 -16.58 -14.48
N PRO A 207 13.34 -16.28 -14.09
CA PRO A 207 14.26 -17.29 -13.54
C PRO A 207 13.81 -17.76 -12.14
N GLU A 208 12.93 -17.02 -11.48
CA GLU A 208 12.37 -17.39 -10.20
C GLU A 208 11.23 -18.40 -10.41
N LYS A 209 11.12 -19.37 -9.52
CA LYS A 209 9.99 -20.31 -9.54
C LYS A 209 8.77 -19.61 -8.97
N PRO A 210 7.60 -19.74 -9.61
CA PRO A 210 6.39 -19.19 -9.09
C PRO A 210 6.10 -19.74 -7.69
N GLY A 211 5.67 -18.86 -6.80
CA GLY A 211 5.36 -19.25 -5.43
C GLY A 211 4.48 -18.26 -4.72
N ILE A 212 3.34 -18.75 -4.26
CA ILE A 212 2.40 -17.94 -3.47
C ILE A 212 3.04 -17.56 -2.15
N GLN A 213 3.26 -16.27 -1.94
CA GLN A 213 3.78 -15.74 -0.69
C GLN A 213 2.61 -15.45 0.29
N PRO A 214 2.68 -15.93 1.54
CA PRO A 214 1.61 -15.66 2.50
C PRO A 214 1.59 -14.18 2.88
N VAL A 215 0.43 -13.54 2.74
CA VAL A 215 0.21 -12.17 3.25
C VAL A 215 0.13 -12.19 4.77
N THR A 216 1.08 -11.53 5.44
CA THR A 216 1.20 -11.52 6.90
C THR A 216 0.89 -10.17 7.54
N TRP A 217 0.43 -9.21 6.77
CA TRP A 217 0.05 -7.84 7.15
C TRP A 217 -1.43 -7.56 6.87
N VAL A 218 -1.94 -6.45 7.37
CA VAL A 218 -3.28 -5.96 7.00
C VAL A 218 -3.16 -5.17 5.70
N SER A 219 -3.92 -5.57 4.68
CA SER A 219 -4.01 -4.87 3.40
C SER A 219 -5.41 -4.32 3.20
N ILE A 220 -5.52 -3.07 2.72
CA ILE A 220 -6.78 -2.41 2.36
C ILE A 220 -6.59 -1.76 1.00
N SER A 221 -7.43 -2.16 0.04
CA SER A 221 -7.43 -1.64 -1.33
C SER A 221 -8.71 -0.87 -1.62
N ALA A 222 -8.62 0.14 -2.48
CA ALA A 222 -9.71 1.07 -2.77
C ALA A 222 -10.91 0.42 -3.46
N CYS A 223 -10.69 -0.67 -4.16
CA CYS A 223 -11.73 -1.41 -4.88
C CYS A 223 -11.37 -2.90 -4.94
N LYS A 224 -12.31 -3.71 -5.38
CA LYS A 224 -12.07 -5.10 -5.75
C LYS A 224 -11.42 -5.18 -7.13
N ASP A 225 -10.76 -6.27 -7.43
CA ASP A 225 -9.94 -6.49 -8.63
C ASP A 225 -10.68 -6.22 -9.96
N PHE A 226 -12.01 -6.43 -9.99
CA PHE A 226 -12.86 -6.17 -11.16
C PHE A 226 -13.57 -4.81 -11.14
N GLN A 227 -13.28 -3.93 -10.19
CA GLN A 227 -13.92 -2.62 -10.02
C GLN A 227 -12.94 -1.49 -10.32
N THR A 228 -13.47 -0.39 -10.84
CA THR A 228 -12.69 0.84 -11.06
C THR A 228 -12.57 1.66 -9.78
N ASN A 229 -11.38 2.18 -9.49
CA ASN A 229 -11.12 3.10 -8.40
C ASN A 229 -11.35 4.56 -8.84
N PHE A 230 -12.50 5.12 -8.50
CA PHE A 230 -12.86 6.51 -8.81
C PHE A 230 -12.34 7.48 -7.76
N GLU A 231 -12.05 8.72 -8.20
CA GLU A 231 -11.91 9.86 -7.29
C GLU A 231 -13.30 10.41 -6.92
N ALA A 232 -13.43 10.94 -5.69
CA ALA A 232 -14.66 11.57 -5.22
C ALA A 232 -14.47 13.08 -5.10
N SER A 233 -15.45 13.85 -5.57
CA SER A 233 -15.53 15.31 -5.32
C SER A 233 -16.29 15.57 -4.03
N ILE A 234 -15.60 16.18 -3.05
CA ILE A 234 -16.13 16.47 -1.72
C ILE A 234 -15.76 17.91 -1.38
N ASP A 235 -16.75 18.72 -1.07
CA ASP A 235 -16.58 20.15 -0.75
C ASP A 235 -15.74 20.92 -1.78
N GLY A 236 -15.97 20.63 -3.06
CA GLY A 236 -15.30 21.29 -4.19
C GLY A 236 -13.86 20.83 -4.45
N LYS A 237 -13.37 19.78 -3.76
CA LYS A 237 -12.05 19.18 -3.97
C LYS A 237 -12.20 17.72 -4.32
N ARG A 238 -11.30 17.22 -5.18
CA ARG A 238 -11.24 15.78 -5.49
C ARG A 238 -10.24 15.08 -4.57
N TYR A 239 -10.56 13.84 -4.25
CA TYR A 239 -9.76 12.94 -3.41
C TYR A 239 -9.89 11.51 -3.92
N GLY A 240 -8.86 10.70 -3.67
CA GLY A 240 -9.01 9.26 -3.67
C GLY A 240 -10.00 8.82 -2.60
N ARG A 241 -10.92 7.94 -2.96
CA ARG A 241 -11.99 7.52 -2.03
C ARG A 241 -11.41 6.83 -0.80
N LEU A 242 -10.40 5.97 -0.98
CA LEU A 242 -9.78 5.28 0.15
C LEU A 242 -8.96 6.23 1.01
N SER A 243 -8.18 7.12 0.40
CA SER A 243 -7.41 8.13 1.11
C SER A 243 -8.31 9.04 1.96
N TYR A 244 -9.43 9.51 1.38
CA TYR A 244 -10.41 10.31 2.13
C TYR A 244 -11.04 9.51 3.27
N ALA A 245 -11.45 8.26 3.02
CA ALA A 245 -12.04 7.40 4.04
C ALA A 245 -11.05 7.12 5.18
N MET A 246 -9.78 6.85 4.85
CA MET A 246 -8.71 6.66 5.85
C MET A 246 -8.57 7.90 6.74
N ALA A 247 -8.45 9.09 6.13
CA ALA A 247 -8.29 10.34 6.87
C ALA A 247 -9.46 10.65 7.81
N ARG A 248 -10.67 10.18 7.48
CA ARG A 248 -11.90 10.40 8.28
C ARG A 248 -12.14 9.33 9.33
N SER A 249 -11.63 8.13 9.14
CA SER A 249 -12.04 6.96 9.92
C SER A 249 -10.94 6.38 10.79
N PHE A 250 -9.67 6.56 10.42
CA PHE A 250 -8.58 5.92 11.12
C PHE A 250 -8.27 6.58 12.46
N HIS A 251 -8.21 5.77 13.52
CA HIS A 251 -7.73 6.15 14.84
C HIS A 251 -6.80 5.07 15.40
N ALA A 252 -5.67 5.48 15.96
CA ALA A 252 -4.77 4.56 16.63
C ALA A 252 -5.49 3.76 17.74
N GLY A 253 -5.23 2.48 17.79
CA GLY A 253 -5.87 1.58 18.75
C GLY A 253 -7.15 0.88 18.26
N MET A 254 -7.65 1.20 17.05
CA MET A 254 -8.65 0.39 16.38
C MET A 254 -8.08 -0.99 16.02
N THR A 255 -8.93 -2.01 15.99
CA THR A 255 -8.60 -3.28 15.33
C THR A 255 -8.75 -3.14 13.81
N ALA A 256 -8.15 -4.06 13.04
CA ALA A 256 -8.31 -4.06 11.59
C ALA A 256 -9.78 -4.22 11.17
N VAL A 257 -10.56 -5.01 11.91
CA VAL A 257 -12.00 -5.18 11.67
C VAL A 257 -12.75 -3.86 11.89
N GLN A 258 -12.52 -3.19 13.02
CA GLN A 258 -13.15 -1.90 13.32
C GLN A 258 -12.81 -0.84 12.26
N LEU A 259 -11.55 -0.82 11.79
CA LEU A 259 -11.14 0.08 10.72
C LEU A 259 -11.91 -0.22 9.42
N THR A 260 -11.95 -1.48 8.99
CA THR A 260 -12.65 -1.86 7.74
C THR A 260 -14.14 -1.52 7.79
N GLU A 261 -14.81 -1.73 8.94
CA GLU A 261 -16.20 -1.34 9.14
C GLU A 261 -16.39 0.19 9.05
N ALA A 262 -15.50 0.96 9.67
CA ALA A 262 -15.55 2.43 9.62
C ALA A 262 -15.34 2.95 8.20
N LEU A 263 -14.36 2.40 7.47
CA LEU A 263 -14.11 2.71 6.06
C LEU A 263 -15.33 2.39 5.19
N THR A 264 -15.95 1.21 5.39
CA THR A 264 -17.15 0.80 4.65
C THR A 264 -18.31 1.79 4.86
N ARG A 265 -18.50 2.29 6.08
CA ARG A 265 -19.51 3.33 6.35
C ARG A 265 -19.20 4.63 5.61
N THR A 266 -17.94 5.07 5.64
CA THR A 266 -17.51 6.28 4.94
C THR A 266 -17.68 6.14 3.42
N TYR A 267 -17.33 4.98 2.84
CA TYR A 267 -17.52 4.69 1.42
C TYR A 267 -18.99 4.86 0.97
N LYS A 268 -19.94 4.38 1.78
CA LYS A 268 -21.37 4.49 1.48
C LYS A 268 -21.88 5.94 1.47
N SER A 269 -21.23 6.84 2.19
CA SER A 269 -21.60 8.25 2.24
C SER A 269 -20.95 9.12 1.17
N MET A 270 -19.91 8.60 0.47
CA MET A 270 -19.22 9.37 -0.56
C MET A 270 -19.91 9.27 -1.93
N PRO A 271 -19.88 10.36 -2.72
CA PRO A 271 -20.43 10.34 -4.07
C PRO A 271 -19.67 9.33 -4.96
N LEU A 272 -20.41 8.72 -5.88
CA LEU A 272 -19.91 7.81 -6.89
C LEU A 272 -20.59 8.15 -8.22
N PRO A 273 -19.93 8.00 -9.37
CA PRO A 273 -20.58 8.23 -10.67
C PRO A 273 -21.78 7.31 -10.84
N THR A 274 -22.83 7.84 -11.49
CA THR A 274 -24.12 7.13 -11.68
C THR A 274 -23.92 5.79 -12.38
N GLY A 275 -24.50 4.74 -11.81
CA GLY A 275 -24.42 3.38 -12.36
C GLY A 275 -23.09 2.66 -12.08
N LYS A 276 -22.15 3.28 -11.33
CA LYS A 276 -20.89 2.66 -10.98
C LYS A 276 -20.92 2.09 -9.56
N ALA A 277 -20.10 1.06 -9.33
CA ALA A 277 -19.92 0.43 -8.03
C ALA A 277 -18.44 0.44 -7.64
N GLN A 278 -18.15 0.78 -6.40
CA GLN A 278 -16.81 0.69 -5.83
C GLN A 278 -16.92 0.28 -4.36
N THR A 279 -16.36 -0.86 -4.06
CA THR A 279 -16.38 -1.46 -2.72
C THR A 279 -14.93 -1.73 -2.33
N LEU A 280 -14.49 -1.22 -1.19
CA LEU A 280 -13.15 -1.51 -0.70
C LEU A 280 -12.92 -3.03 -0.58
N ALA A 281 -11.71 -3.47 -0.84
CA ALA A 281 -11.23 -4.80 -0.53
C ALA A 281 -10.32 -4.75 0.68
N SER A 282 -10.30 -5.81 1.49
CA SER A 282 -9.39 -5.91 2.62
C SER A 282 -8.99 -7.35 2.87
N PHE A 283 -7.72 -7.54 3.15
CA PHE A 283 -7.21 -8.81 3.64
C PHE A 283 -6.69 -8.62 5.08
N ILE A 284 -7.25 -9.38 6.00
CA ILE A 284 -6.88 -9.32 7.42
C ILE A 284 -6.49 -10.73 7.86
N PRO A 285 -5.19 -11.00 8.07
CA PRO A 285 -4.76 -12.29 8.63
C PRO A 285 -5.47 -12.60 9.93
N GLU A 286 -5.90 -13.85 10.14
CA GLU A 286 -6.68 -14.27 11.32
C GLU A 286 -6.03 -13.80 12.63
N LYS A 287 -4.71 -13.96 12.74
CA LYS A 287 -3.91 -13.53 13.91
C LYS A 287 -3.94 -12.03 14.19
N LEU A 288 -4.35 -11.19 13.21
CA LEU A 288 -4.38 -9.73 13.31
C LEU A 288 -5.79 -9.16 13.50
N LYS A 289 -6.85 -9.95 13.35
CA LYS A 289 -8.25 -9.47 13.43
C LYS A 289 -8.54 -8.64 14.67
N ASN A 290 -8.14 -9.14 15.83
CA ASN A 290 -8.39 -8.51 17.14
C ASN A 290 -7.20 -7.70 17.65
N LYS A 291 -6.12 -7.59 16.87
CA LYS A 291 -4.96 -6.82 17.25
C LYS A 291 -5.22 -5.33 17.04
N LYS A 292 -4.94 -4.54 18.06
CA LYS A 292 -5.01 -3.08 17.96
C LYS A 292 -3.93 -2.56 17.01
N LEU A 293 -4.38 -1.87 15.96
CA LEU A 293 -3.50 -1.16 15.04
C LEU A 293 -2.97 0.08 15.75
N PHE A 294 -1.65 0.28 15.73
CA PHE A 294 -0.99 1.47 16.27
C PHE A 294 -1.38 1.82 17.74
N GLY A 295 -1.92 0.85 18.49
CA GLY A 295 -2.15 0.95 19.93
C GLY A 295 -0.84 0.90 20.71
N GLN A 296 -0.88 1.34 21.97
CA GLN A 296 0.20 1.12 22.92
C GLN A 296 0.36 -0.35 23.26
#